data_8d0a868ecbd67d2d958024342b791b9a
#
_entry.id   8d0a868ecbd67d2d958024342b791b9a
#
_cell.length_a   1.000
_cell.length_b   1.000
_cell.length_c   1.000
_cell.angle_alpha   90.00
_cell.angle_beta   90.00
_cell.angle_gamma   90.00
#
_symmetry.space_group_name_H-M   'P 1'
#
loop_
_entity.id
_entity.type
_entity.pdbx_description
1 polymer ?
#
loop_
_entity_poly.entity_id
_entity_poly.type
_entity_poly.pdbx_seq_one_letter_code
_entity_poly.pdbx_strand_id
1 'polypeptide(L)'
;FLSMKKSLAALLALLAVLAAALCVYIMTSEDPKYLLRETIFSWRYKRYDDLIRQASERYGVAPELIKAVIWRESRFRPEKVGSQGERGLMQITEMAAADWARAEKIQTFVSTDLFDPKVNIEAGTWYLSRALTHWSAKDNPVPFALAEYNAGRTRVRRWVQDSGMGDTAGAGDLQ
;
A
#
# COMPACT_ATOMS: atom_id res chain seq x y z
N PHE A 1 -18.26 -34.46 -35.02
CA PHE A 1 -19.17 -34.14 -33.87
C PHE A 1 -18.80 -34.94 -32.61
N LEU A 2 -18.51 -36.24 -32.73
CA LEU A 2 -18.15 -37.13 -31.62
C LEU A 2 -16.77 -36.81 -31.03
N SER A 3 -15.81 -36.46 -31.88
CA SER A 3 -14.44 -36.05 -31.49
C SER A 3 -14.43 -34.75 -30.69
N MET A 4 -15.22 -33.77 -31.13
CA MET A 4 -15.34 -32.48 -30.46
C MET A 4 -15.95 -32.58 -29.06
N LYS A 5 -16.94 -33.48 -28.87
CA LYS A 5 -17.53 -33.78 -27.56
C LYS A 5 -16.50 -34.44 -26.61
N LYS A 6 -15.67 -35.35 -27.11
CA LYS A 6 -14.62 -36.01 -26.32
C LYS A 6 -13.53 -35.00 -25.90
N SER A 7 -13.13 -34.11 -26.80
CA SER A 7 -12.15 -33.03 -26.47
C SER A 7 -12.72 -32.05 -25.43
N LEU A 8 -13.97 -31.66 -25.52
CA LEU A 8 -14.62 -30.80 -24.54
C LEU A 8 -14.74 -31.48 -23.16
N ALA A 9 -15.10 -32.76 -23.13
CA ALA A 9 -15.18 -33.52 -21.88
C ALA A 9 -13.80 -33.67 -21.21
N ALA A 10 -12.74 -33.91 -22.00
CA ALA A 10 -11.37 -33.95 -21.49
C ALA A 10 -10.90 -32.60 -20.92
N LEU A 11 -11.24 -31.51 -21.60
CA LEU A 11 -10.94 -30.14 -21.11
C LEU A 11 -11.66 -29.86 -19.79
N LEU A 12 -12.94 -30.18 -19.68
CA LEU A 12 -13.71 -29.97 -18.46
C LEU A 12 -13.18 -30.83 -17.31
N ALA A 13 -12.78 -32.08 -17.57
CA ALA A 13 -12.17 -32.94 -16.57
C ALA A 13 -10.82 -32.37 -16.09
N LEU A 14 -9.98 -31.86 -16.98
CA LEU A 14 -8.73 -31.19 -16.62
C LEU A 14 -8.98 -29.94 -15.76
N LEU A 15 -9.93 -29.10 -16.13
CA LEU A 15 -10.29 -27.92 -15.36
C LEU A 15 -10.80 -28.28 -13.96
N ALA A 16 -11.58 -29.34 -13.84
CA ALA A 16 -12.06 -29.84 -12.54
C ALA A 16 -10.91 -30.33 -11.65
N VAL A 17 -9.93 -31.06 -12.22
CA VAL A 17 -8.73 -31.50 -11.49
C VAL A 17 -7.89 -30.30 -11.03
N LEU A 18 -7.67 -29.30 -11.89
CA LEU A 18 -6.93 -28.08 -11.53
C LEU A 18 -7.65 -27.28 -10.43
N ALA A 19 -8.97 -27.17 -10.52
CA ALA A 19 -9.77 -26.50 -9.49
C ALA A 19 -9.71 -27.23 -8.14
N ALA A 20 -9.77 -28.57 -8.15
CA ALA A 20 -9.61 -29.38 -6.95
C ALA A 20 -8.21 -29.24 -6.35
N ALA A 21 -7.15 -29.27 -7.16
CA ALA A 21 -5.78 -29.07 -6.71
C ALA A 21 -5.58 -27.68 -6.09
N LEU A 22 -6.12 -26.63 -6.70
CA LEU A 22 -6.10 -25.26 -6.16
C LEU A 22 -6.86 -25.18 -4.83
N CYS A 23 -8.02 -25.83 -4.74
CA CYS A 23 -8.81 -25.88 -3.51
C CYS A 23 -8.02 -26.55 -2.37
N VAL A 24 -7.40 -27.69 -2.64
CA VAL A 24 -6.53 -28.39 -1.65
C VAL A 24 -5.37 -27.50 -1.24
N TYR A 25 -4.68 -26.87 -2.18
CA TYR A 25 -3.57 -25.95 -1.89
C TYR A 25 -3.99 -24.80 -0.97
N ILE A 26 -5.14 -24.17 -1.26
CA ILE A 26 -5.68 -23.10 -0.41
C ILE A 26 -6.03 -23.62 0.99
N MET A 27 -6.71 -24.77 1.09
CA MET A 27 -7.17 -25.34 2.36
C MET A 27 -6.04 -25.83 3.26
N THR A 28 -4.89 -26.21 2.68
CA THR A 28 -3.69 -26.64 3.43
C THR A 28 -2.75 -25.51 3.80
N SER A 29 -3.02 -24.27 3.37
CA SER A 29 -2.22 -23.11 3.72
C SER A 29 -2.45 -22.64 5.15
N GLU A 30 -1.48 -21.94 5.73
CA GLU A 30 -1.58 -21.35 7.09
C GLU A 30 -2.71 -20.29 7.18
N ASP A 31 -3.00 -19.56 6.09
CA ASP A 31 -4.10 -18.61 5.99
C ASP A 31 -4.90 -18.79 4.67
N PRO A 32 -5.86 -19.74 4.65
CA PRO A 32 -6.67 -20.01 3.46
C PRO A 32 -7.48 -18.80 2.97
N LYS A 33 -7.98 -17.99 3.91
CA LYS A 33 -8.78 -16.79 3.58
C LYS A 33 -7.92 -15.73 2.91
N TYR A 34 -6.69 -15.57 3.39
CA TYR A 34 -5.71 -14.65 2.78
C TYR A 34 -5.40 -15.10 1.35
N LEU A 35 -4.97 -16.35 1.15
CA LEU A 35 -4.63 -16.87 -0.18
C LEU A 35 -5.77 -16.77 -1.18
N LEU A 36 -6.98 -17.15 -0.79
CA LEU A 36 -8.16 -17.07 -1.66
C LEU A 36 -8.42 -15.62 -2.10
N ARG A 37 -8.36 -14.69 -1.16
CA ARG A 37 -8.56 -13.26 -1.45
C ARG A 37 -7.46 -12.71 -2.36
N GLU A 38 -6.20 -13.04 -2.09
CA GLU A 38 -5.07 -12.57 -2.89
C GLU A 38 -5.11 -13.14 -4.32
N THR A 39 -5.48 -14.41 -4.48
CA THR A 39 -5.62 -15.04 -5.81
C THR A 39 -6.74 -14.39 -6.63
N ILE A 40 -7.91 -14.14 -6.02
CA ILE A 40 -9.06 -13.54 -6.71
C ILE A 40 -8.80 -12.07 -7.07
N PHE A 41 -8.10 -11.32 -6.21
CA PHE A 41 -7.92 -9.87 -6.36
C PHE A 41 -6.51 -9.46 -6.79
N SER A 42 -5.67 -10.39 -7.20
CA SER A 42 -4.27 -10.13 -7.62
C SER A 42 -4.14 -9.07 -8.73
N TRP A 43 -5.13 -8.96 -9.62
CA TRP A 43 -5.18 -7.95 -10.67
C TRP A 43 -5.20 -6.51 -10.15
N ARG A 44 -5.71 -6.28 -8.92
CA ARG A 44 -5.72 -4.95 -8.28
C ARG A 44 -4.32 -4.44 -8.00
N TYR A 45 -3.36 -5.33 -7.72
CA TYR A 45 -1.99 -4.96 -7.36
C TYR A 45 -1.18 -4.42 -8.53
N LYS A 46 -1.58 -4.74 -9.76
CA LYS A 46 -0.91 -4.26 -10.98
C LYS A 46 -1.57 -3.02 -11.58
N ARG A 47 -2.82 -2.75 -11.18
CA ARG A 47 -3.64 -1.69 -11.77
C ARG A 47 -3.00 -0.30 -11.69
N TYR A 48 -2.21 -0.05 -10.66
CA TYR A 48 -1.64 1.27 -10.37
C TYR A 48 -0.12 1.32 -10.54
N ASP A 49 0.50 0.29 -11.12
CA ASP A 49 1.96 0.18 -11.23
C ASP A 49 2.59 1.38 -11.96
N ASP A 50 1.96 1.90 -13.02
CA ASP A 50 2.45 3.07 -13.73
C ASP A 50 2.36 4.36 -12.90
N LEU A 51 1.29 4.55 -12.14
CA LEU A 51 1.14 5.70 -11.24
C LEU A 51 2.15 5.63 -10.08
N ILE A 52 2.35 4.43 -9.54
CA ILE A 52 3.34 4.18 -8.48
C ILE A 52 4.75 4.47 -8.99
N ARG A 53 5.10 4.03 -10.21
CA ARG A 53 6.39 4.31 -10.82
C ARG A 53 6.61 5.81 -11.03
N GLN A 54 5.63 6.53 -11.56
CA GLN A 54 5.70 7.99 -11.76
C GLN A 54 5.92 8.73 -10.42
N ALA A 55 5.17 8.37 -9.38
CA ALA A 55 5.34 8.95 -8.05
C ALA A 55 6.69 8.59 -7.41
N SER A 56 7.16 7.35 -7.61
CA SER A 56 8.48 6.89 -7.19
C SER A 56 9.60 7.73 -7.81
N GLU A 57 9.57 7.92 -9.11
CA GLU A 57 10.53 8.74 -9.85
C GLU A 57 10.52 10.21 -9.39
N ARG A 58 9.31 10.76 -9.14
CA ARG A 58 9.14 12.15 -8.74
C ARG A 58 9.63 12.45 -7.33
N TYR A 59 9.35 11.54 -6.39
CA TYR A 59 9.59 11.79 -4.96
C TYR A 59 10.72 10.95 -4.36
N GLY A 60 11.39 10.12 -5.15
CA GLY A 60 12.55 9.34 -4.70
C GLY A 60 12.21 8.24 -3.69
N VAL A 61 11.02 7.65 -3.74
CA VAL A 61 10.59 6.57 -2.85
C VAL A 61 10.56 5.26 -3.63
N ALA A 62 11.10 4.18 -3.06
CA ALA A 62 11.08 2.86 -3.70
C ALA A 62 9.63 2.44 -4.06
N PRO A 63 9.35 2.00 -5.31
CA PRO A 63 8.00 1.67 -5.75
C PRO A 63 7.38 0.52 -4.94
N GLU A 64 8.21 -0.41 -4.45
CA GLU A 64 7.80 -1.52 -3.59
C GLU A 64 7.27 -1.00 -2.23
N LEU A 65 7.91 0.04 -1.68
CA LEU A 65 7.47 0.65 -0.43
C LEU A 65 6.14 1.38 -0.61
N ILE A 66 5.96 2.14 -1.69
CA ILE A 66 4.68 2.78 -2.02
C ILE A 66 3.59 1.73 -2.14
N LYS A 67 3.87 0.64 -2.87
CA LYS A 67 2.94 -0.47 -3.10
C LYS A 67 2.55 -1.18 -1.79
N ALA A 68 3.52 -1.38 -0.89
CA ALA A 68 3.30 -1.96 0.42
C ALA A 68 2.39 -1.08 1.30
N VAL A 69 2.61 0.25 1.29
CA VAL A 69 1.74 1.20 1.99
C VAL A 69 0.32 1.17 1.43
N ILE A 70 0.13 1.22 0.10
CA ILE A 70 -1.19 1.12 -0.53
C ILE A 70 -1.90 -0.18 -0.12
N TRP A 71 -1.16 -1.30 -0.12
CA TRP A 71 -1.71 -2.58 0.29
C TRP A 71 -2.14 -2.56 1.77
N ARG A 72 -1.31 -2.03 2.64
CA ARG A 72 -1.60 -1.93 4.08
C ARG A 72 -2.78 -1.01 4.35
N GLU A 73 -2.82 0.14 3.71
CA GLU A 73 -3.79 1.19 3.96
C GLU A 73 -5.17 0.89 3.38
N SER A 74 -5.27 0.49 2.12
CA SER A 74 -6.56 0.35 1.43
C SER A 74 -6.82 -1.01 0.80
N ARG A 75 -5.83 -1.89 0.70
CA ARG A 75 -5.90 -3.08 -0.17
C ARG A 75 -6.25 -2.71 -1.60
N PHE A 76 -5.63 -1.63 -2.11
CA PHE A 76 -5.85 -1.09 -3.44
C PHE A 76 -7.30 -0.67 -3.72
N ARG A 77 -8.02 -0.18 -2.73
CA ARG A 77 -9.38 0.34 -2.88
C ARG A 77 -9.35 1.87 -2.88
N PRO A 78 -9.52 2.53 -4.04
CA PRO A 78 -9.43 3.99 -4.13
C PRO A 78 -10.58 4.72 -3.43
N GLU A 79 -11.72 4.04 -3.25
CA GLU A 79 -12.92 4.57 -2.61
C GLU A 79 -12.90 4.46 -1.07
N LYS A 80 -11.83 3.90 -0.48
CA LYS A 80 -11.77 3.69 0.97
C LYS A 80 -11.77 5.00 1.74
N VAL A 81 -12.59 5.05 2.80
CA VAL A 81 -12.59 6.10 3.82
C VAL A 81 -12.22 5.47 5.15
N GLY A 82 -11.27 6.06 5.86
CA GLY A 82 -10.84 5.65 7.18
C GLY A 82 -11.67 6.28 8.30
N SER A 83 -11.44 5.85 9.54
CA SER A 83 -12.21 6.30 10.72
C SER A 83 -11.95 7.75 11.11
N GLN A 84 -10.82 8.33 10.71
CA GLN A 84 -10.44 9.72 10.95
C GLN A 84 -10.66 10.60 9.71
N GLY A 85 -11.37 10.08 8.69
CA GLY A 85 -11.63 10.78 7.44
C GLY A 85 -10.49 10.66 6.40
N GLU A 86 -9.53 9.77 6.61
CA GLU A 86 -8.51 9.44 5.63
C GLU A 86 -9.14 8.84 4.37
N ARG A 87 -8.59 9.14 3.19
CA ARG A 87 -9.21 8.79 1.91
C ARG A 87 -8.24 8.12 0.96
N GLY A 88 -8.80 7.23 0.16
CA GLY A 88 -8.18 6.66 -1.03
C GLY A 88 -7.16 5.57 -0.77
N LEU A 89 -6.30 5.36 -1.76
CA LEU A 89 -5.34 4.25 -1.82
C LEU A 89 -4.33 4.27 -0.67
N MET A 90 -3.80 5.44 -0.34
CA MET A 90 -2.78 5.64 0.69
C MET A 90 -3.34 6.23 1.99
N GLN A 91 -4.67 6.34 2.12
CA GLN A 91 -5.38 6.83 3.32
C GLN A 91 -4.81 8.16 3.82
N ILE A 92 -4.80 9.16 2.93
CA ILE A 92 -4.31 10.50 3.25
C ILE A 92 -5.44 11.33 3.86
N THR A 93 -5.12 12.07 4.93
CA THR A 93 -6.02 13.06 5.51
C THR A 93 -6.07 14.31 4.64
N GLU A 94 -7.18 15.04 4.71
CA GLU A 94 -7.35 16.31 3.99
C GLU A 94 -6.24 17.32 4.34
N MET A 95 -5.84 17.39 5.62
CA MET A 95 -4.78 18.29 6.07
C MET A 95 -3.42 17.94 5.45
N ALA A 96 -3.05 16.65 5.43
CA ALA A 96 -1.79 16.22 4.82
C ALA A 96 -1.78 16.46 3.28
N ALA A 97 -2.92 16.24 2.63
CA ALA A 97 -3.04 16.53 1.20
C ALA A 97 -3.02 18.02 0.89
N ALA A 98 -3.59 18.88 1.74
CA ALA A 98 -3.51 20.32 1.60
C ALA A 98 -2.04 20.82 1.72
N ASP A 99 -1.24 20.20 2.59
CA ASP A 99 0.20 20.51 2.69
C ASP A 99 0.95 20.12 1.41
N TRP A 100 0.65 18.94 0.83
CA TRP A 100 1.17 18.53 -0.46
C TRP A 100 0.74 19.49 -1.57
N ALA A 101 -0.56 19.80 -1.67
CA ALA A 101 -1.08 20.70 -2.70
C ALA A 101 -0.43 22.09 -2.63
N ARG A 102 -0.19 22.60 -1.41
CA ARG A 102 0.52 23.87 -1.20
C ARG A 102 1.96 23.79 -1.65
N ALA A 103 2.67 22.71 -1.32
CA ALA A 103 4.06 22.51 -1.74
C ALA A 103 4.20 22.40 -3.25
N GLU A 104 3.25 21.75 -3.92
CA GLU A 104 3.18 21.58 -5.37
C GLU A 104 2.53 22.75 -6.10
N LYS A 105 2.09 23.80 -5.37
CA LYS A 105 1.41 25.01 -5.90
C LYS A 105 0.11 24.69 -6.65
N ILE A 106 -0.61 23.66 -6.22
CA ILE A 106 -1.90 23.27 -6.79
C ILE A 106 -3.01 24.13 -6.14
N GLN A 107 -3.56 25.06 -6.91
CA GLN A 107 -4.54 26.06 -6.43
C GLN A 107 -5.97 25.48 -6.29
N THR A 108 -6.29 24.45 -7.05
CA THR A 108 -7.67 23.95 -7.23
C THR A 108 -7.93 22.65 -6.45
N PHE A 109 -7.00 22.22 -5.58
CA PHE A 109 -7.17 20.98 -4.80
C PHE A 109 -8.40 21.06 -3.90
N VAL A 110 -9.25 20.04 -3.97
CA VAL A 110 -10.36 19.79 -3.03
C VAL A 110 -10.25 18.37 -2.45
N SER A 111 -10.78 18.18 -1.24
CA SER A 111 -10.58 16.92 -0.51
C SER A 111 -11.17 15.68 -1.20
N THR A 112 -12.15 15.87 -2.10
CA THR A 112 -12.70 14.79 -2.93
C THR A 112 -11.73 14.28 -3.99
N ASP A 113 -10.70 15.05 -4.38
CA ASP A 113 -9.67 14.64 -5.33
C ASP A 113 -8.85 13.48 -4.78
N LEU A 114 -8.86 13.25 -3.45
CA LEU A 114 -8.21 12.11 -2.82
C LEU A 114 -8.82 10.74 -3.18
N PHE A 115 -9.94 10.69 -3.86
CA PHE A 115 -10.48 9.47 -4.46
C PHE A 115 -9.91 9.21 -5.87
N ASP A 116 -9.28 10.21 -6.50
CA ASP A 116 -8.50 9.99 -7.72
C ASP A 116 -7.20 9.25 -7.38
N PRO A 117 -6.92 8.09 -8.02
CA PRO A 117 -5.74 7.30 -7.73
C PRO A 117 -4.42 8.05 -7.92
N LYS A 118 -4.32 8.89 -8.96
CA LYS A 118 -3.11 9.65 -9.26
C LYS A 118 -2.83 10.67 -8.16
N VAL A 119 -3.82 11.50 -7.85
CA VAL A 119 -3.72 12.53 -6.79
C VAL A 119 -3.37 11.88 -5.45
N ASN A 120 -4.02 10.78 -5.11
CA ASN A 120 -3.82 10.10 -3.84
C ASN A 120 -2.41 9.48 -3.71
N ILE A 121 -1.93 8.81 -4.79
CA ILE A 121 -0.59 8.21 -4.80
C ILE A 121 0.48 9.31 -4.77
N GLU A 122 0.32 10.41 -5.50
CA GLU A 122 1.25 11.53 -5.47
C GLU A 122 1.33 12.18 -4.08
N ALA A 123 0.19 12.53 -3.48
CA ALA A 123 0.13 13.13 -2.14
C ALA A 123 0.71 12.20 -1.07
N GLY A 124 0.34 10.91 -1.10
CA GLY A 124 0.82 9.92 -0.14
C GLY A 124 2.33 9.63 -0.28
N THR A 125 2.82 9.55 -1.50
CA THR A 125 4.25 9.33 -1.76
C THR A 125 5.08 10.55 -1.35
N TRP A 126 4.61 11.76 -1.61
CA TRP A 126 5.25 12.98 -1.13
C TRP A 126 5.36 13.01 0.40
N TYR A 127 4.29 12.64 1.12
CA TYR A 127 4.29 12.59 2.57
C TYR A 127 5.26 11.54 3.10
N LEU A 128 5.30 10.35 2.47
CA LEU A 128 6.23 9.28 2.80
C LEU A 128 7.69 9.67 2.52
N SER A 129 7.96 10.36 1.41
CA SER A 129 9.29 10.90 1.07
C SER A 129 9.79 11.88 2.14
N ARG A 130 8.92 12.77 2.61
CA ARG A 130 9.27 13.68 3.72
C ARG A 130 9.59 12.94 5.01
N ALA A 131 8.79 11.93 5.35
CA ALA A 131 9.05 11.11 6.52
C ALA A 131 10.41 10.39 6.41
N LEU A 132 10.73 9.80 5.27
CA LEU A 132 12.05 9.20 5.02
C LEU A 132 13.19 10.21 5.19
N THR A 133 13.03 11.43 4.69
CA THR A 133 14.01 12.51 4.83
C THR A 133 14.19 12.91 6.30
N HIS A 134 13.12 12.99 7.08
CA HIS A 134 13.20 13.30 8.51
C HIS A 134 14.04 12.30 9.32
N TRP A 135 14.05 11.04 8.90
CA TRP A 135 14.74 9.96 9.57
C TRP A 135 16.00 9.47 8.83
N SER A 136 16.47 10.24 7.84
CA SER A 136 17.63 9.86 7.00
C SER A 136 18.93 9.67 7.76
N ALA A 137 19.07 10.23 8.97
CA ALA A 137 20.22 10.01 9.85
C ALA A 137 20.22 8.64 10.56
N LYS A 138 19.13 7.88 10.50
CA LYS A 138 19.05 6.53 11.06
C LYS A 138 19.62 5.49 10.09
N ASP A 139 20.27 4.45 10.59
CA ASP A 139 20.82 3.36 9.77
C ASP A 139 19.76 2.72 8.88
N ASN A 140 18.53 2.60 9.38
CA ASN A 140 17.36 2.17 8.60
C ASN A 140 16.19 3.14 8.82
N PRO A 141 15.99 4.12 7.94
CA PRO A 141 14.94 5.13 8.10
C PRO A 141 13.52 4.62 7.88
N VAL A 142 13.35 3.49 7.16
CA VAL A 142 12.03 3.02 6.71
C VAL A 142 11.05 2.74 7.87
N PRO A 143 11.40 1.99 8.93
CA PRO A 143 10.49 1.77 10.06
C PRO A 143 10.04 3.05 10.74
N PHE A 144 10.94 4.01 10.92
CA PHE A 144 10.62 5.31 11.53
C PHE A 144 9.71 6.15 10.64
N ALA A 145 9.96 6.16 9.33
CA ALA A 145 9.12 6.86 8.35
C ALA A 145 7.71 6.24 8.29
N LEU A 146 7.58 4.92 8.34
CA LEU A 146 6.29 4.24 8.39
C LEU A 146 5.55 4.52 9.71
N ALA A 147 6.26 4.56 10.85
CA ALA A 147 5.70 4.96 12.12
C ALA A 147 5.20 6.42 12.08
N GLU A 148 5.99 7.35 11.49
CA GLU A 148 5.60 8.74 11.28
C GLU A 148 4.38 8.85 10.38
N TYR A 149 4.33 8.08 9.29
CA TYR A 149 3.19 8.03 8.38
C TYR A 149 1.89 7.68 9.10
N ASN A 150 1.93 6.70 10.01
CA ASN A 150 0.77 6.23 10.76
C ASN A 150 0.41 7.08 11.98
N ALA A 151 1.39 7.51 12.75
CA ALA A 151 1.19 8.12 14.06
C ALA A 151 1.50 9.62 14.12
N GLY A 152 2.11 10.15 13.08
CA GLY A 152 2.57 11.53 13.01
C GLY A 152 3.92 11.75 13.69
N ARG A 153 4.69 12.69 13.15
CA ARG A 153 6.09 12.98 13.52
C ARG A 153 6.31 13.23 15.02
N THR A 154 5.44 14.02 15.62
CA THR A 154 5.60 14.41 17.05
C THR A 154 5.54 13.20 17.97
N ARG A 155 4.66 12.26 17.68
CA ARG A 155 4.48 11.06 18.49
C ARG A 155 5.69 10.12 18.34
N VAL A 156 6.16 9.90 17.12
CA VAL A 156 7.33 9.04 16.85
C VAL A 156 8.59 9.63 17.48
N ARG A 157 8.81 10.94 17.37
CA ARG A 157 9.96 11.59 18.05
C ARG A 157 9.92 11.39 19.58
N ARG A 158 8.74 11.48 20.19
CA ARG A 158 8.59 11.20 21.63
C ARG A 158 8.96 9.75 21.93
N TRP A 159 8.46 8.78 21.16
CA TRP A 159 8.78 7.36 21.37
C TRP A 159 10.29 7.10 21.28
N VAL A 160 10.98 7.69 20.31
CA VAL A 160 12.43 7.58 20.16
C VAL A 160 13.15 8.19 21.37
N GLN A 161 12.70 9.32 21.89
CA GLN A 161 13.26 9.93 23.09
C GLN A 161 13.01 9.08 24.35
N ASP A 162 11.79 8.58 24.52
CA ASP A 162 11.36 7.79 25.69
C ASP A 162 12.04 6.41 25.72
N SER A 163 12.46 5.85 24.56
CA SER A 163 13.22 4.59 24.49
C SER A 163 14.59 4.67 25.15
N GLY A 164 15.07 5.88 25.48
CA GLY A 164 16.40 6.11 26.11
C GLY A 164 17.59 5.89 25.17
N MET A 165 17.35 5.48 23.92
CA MET A 165 18.42 5.20 22.95
C MET A 165 18.76 6.40 22.05
N GLY A 166 18.07 7.53 22.23
CA GLY A 166 18.37 8.78 21.52
C GLY A 166 18.49 8.59 20.00
N ASP A 167 19.56 9.11 19.43
CA ASP A 167 19.83 8.99 17.98
C ASP A 167 20.27 7.58 17.53
N THR A 168 20.56 6.67 18.47
CA THR A 168 20.99 5.29 18.19
C THR A 168 19.87 4.27 18.23
N ALA A 169 18.62 4.70 18.51
CA ALA A 169 17.48 3.78 18.57
C ALA A 169 17.30 3.04 17.23
N GLY A 170 17.32 1.71 17.28
CA GLY A 170 17.09 0.84 16.14
C GLY A 170 15.59 0.71 15.80
N ALA A 171 15.29 0.12 14.64
CA ALA A 171 13.91 -0.09 14.20
C ALA A 171 13.10 -1.02 15.13
N GLY A 172 13.77 -1.89 15.90
CA GLY A 172 13.15 -2.81 16.88
C GLY A 172 12.58 -2.11 18.11
N ASP A 173 12.99 -0.87 18.37
CA ASP A 173 12.62 -0.14 19.59
C ASP A 173 11.27 0.59 19.47
N LEU A 174 10.62 0.47 18.31
CA LEU A 174 9.33 1.12 18.03
C LEU A 174 8.13 0.18 18.17
N GLN A 175 8.30 -1.01 18.78
CA GLN A 175 7.22 -1.99 18.99
C GLN A 175 6.26 -1.60 20.11
#